data_d4c1be7d6923bea2ee2f3f9a331b8a59
#
_entry.id   d4c1be7d6923bea2ee2f3f9a331b8a59
#
_cell.length_a   1.000
_cell.length_b   1.000
_cell.length_c   1.000
_cell.angle_alpha   90.00
_cell.angle_beta   90.00
_cell.angle_gamma   90.00
#
_symmetry.space_group_name_H-M   'P 1'
#
loop_
_entity.id
_entity.type
_entity.pdbx_description
1 polymer ?
#
loop_
_entity_poly.entity_id
_entity_poly.type
_entity_poly.pdbx_seq_one_letter_code
_entity_poly.pdbx_strand_id
1 'polypeptide(L)'
;MKVLSIDLDYIMEPSIELYNGVVFNHHPSFRWSRLFDEVSLRESDLKINQGHLLYAYNTFLKALKNCDSVSFGYEHDSILFSIEHFENIDLINIDHHDDVFGADYTKEYDSEEEALKIEYYGIVKHDLVHEGNWGAWLMSKDKLNSFTWIGSENSSNKKRNKFNKDLIGNYQNLEREDYVFEDYNFDHIFVCLSPQYTPKNHWHYFSMFISAYEQFWGKDAIIHTEKYETHIRHQRLHNEILHQCSDGRGSLSGEGL
;
A
#
# COMPACT_ATOMS: atom_id res chain seq x y z
N MET A 1 -13.90 9.66 7.00
CA MET A 1 -13.66 9.39 5.56
C MET A 1 -13.69 7.90 5.33
N LYS A 2 -14.47 7.42 4.34
CA LYS A 2 -14.56 5.99 4.00
C LYS A 2 -13.77 5.72 2.71
N VAL A 3 -12.76 4.85 2.80
CA VAL A 3 -11.82 4.55 1.72
C VAL A 3 -11.89 3.09 1.33
N LEU A 4 -11.93 2.82 0.02
CA LEU A 4 -11.75 1.50 -0.56
C LEU A 4 -10.39 1.44 -1.25
N SER A 5 -9.52 0.54 -0.82
CA SER A 5 -8.26 0.20 -1.48
C SER A 5 -8.37 -1.18 -2.12
N ILE A 6 -7.88 -1.32 -3.33
CA ILE A 6 -7.85 -2.59 -4.08
C ILE A 6 -6.43 -2.77 -4.64
N ASP A 7 -5.73 -3.81 -4.20
CA ASP A 7 -4.46 -4.21 -4.78
C ASP A 7 -4.65 -5.38 -5.77
N LEU A 8 -4.04 -5.28 -6.94
CA LEU A 8 -4.19 -6.31 -7.97
C LEU A 8 -3.41 -7.59 -7.68
N ASP A 9 -2.48 -7.60 -6.75
CA ASP A 9 -1.84 -8.85 -6.33
C ASP A 9 -2.84 -9.80 -5.64
N TYR A 10 -3.95 -9.26 -5.10
CA TYR A 10 -5.08 -10.02 -4.59
C TYR A 10 -5.64 -11.07 -5.58
N ILE A 11 -5.56 -10.77 -6.88
CA ILE A 11 -6.09 -11.67 -7.92
C ILE A 11 -5.12 -12.78 -8.33
N MET A 12 -3.86 -12.73 -7.88
CA MET A 12 -2.83 -13.69 -8.30
C MET A 12 -2.97 -15.06 -7.63
N GLU A 13 -2.69 -16.12 -8.40
CA GLU A 13 -2.68 -17.52 -7.91
C GLU A 13 -1.62 -18.35 -8.65
N PRO A 14 -0.75 -19.12 -7.97
CA PRO A 14 -0.50 -19.06 -6.54
C PRO A 14 0.17 -17.77 -6.13
N SER A 15 0.08 -17.47 -4.83
CA SER A 15 0.80 -16.34 -4.28
C SER A 15 2.29 -16.44 -4.57
N ILE A 16 2.86 -15.35 -5.08
CA ILE A 16 4.30 -15.21 -5.34
C ILE A 16 5.15 -15.28 -4.07
N GLU A 17 4.55 -15.16 -2.91
CA GLU A 17 5.23 -15.31 -1.62
C GLU A 17 6.06 -16.61 -1.52
N LEU A 18 5.66 -17.68 -2.20
CA LEU A 18 6.45 -18.90 -2.29
C LEU A 18 7.83 -18.70 -2.95
N TYR A 19 7.98 -17.63 -3.73
CA TYR A 19 9.21 -17.31 -4.47
C TYR A 19 9.95 -16.11 -3.88
N ASN A 20 9.38 -15.43 -2.89
CA ASN A 20 9.91 -14.21 -2.28
C ASN A 20 11.28 -14.40 -1.61
N GLY A 21 11.60 -15.59 -1.09
CA GLY A 21 12.89 -15.84 -0.45
C GLY A 21 14.12 -15.65 -1.34
N VAL A 22 13.94 -15.57 -2.65
CA VAL A 22 15.04 -15.55 -3.63
C VAL A 22 15.32 -14.13 -4.15
N VAL A 23 14.37 -13.17 -4.05
CA VAL A 23 14.45 -11.94 -4.87
C VAL A 23 14.02 -10.64 -4.15
N PHE A 24 14.03 -10.60 -2.82
CA PHE A 24 13.47 -9.48 -2.03
C PHE A 24 14.05 -8.07 -2.32
N ASN A 25 15.24 -7.97 -2.89
CA ASN A 25 15.97 -6.70 -3.00
C ASN A 25 16.10 -6.16 -4.41
N HIS A 26 15.29 -6.60 -5.37
CA HIS A 26 15.45 -6.18 -6.75
C HIS A 26 14.27 -5.34 -7.27
N HIS A 27 14.57 -4.36 -8.09
CA HIS A 27 13.58 -3.62 -8.88
C HIS A 27 12.61 -4.58 -9.58
N PRO A 28 11.30 -4.28 -9.64
CA PRO A 28 10.27 -5.18 -10.17
C PRO A 28 10.60 -5.82 -11.52
N SER A 29 11.18 -5.05 -12.45
CA SER A 29 11.58 -5.57 -13.77
C SER A 29 12.67 -6.66 -13.70
N PHE A 30 13.55 -6.62 -12.71
CA PHE A 30 14.57 -7.65 -12.49
C PHE A 30 14.03 -8.84 -11.72
N ARG A 31 13.07 -8.61 -10.81
CA ARG A 31 12.44 -9.65 -10.00
C ARG A 31 11.81 -10.72 -10.91
N TRP A 32 11.00 -10.29 -11.86
CA TRP A 32 10.31 -11.20 -12.77
C TRP A 32 11.25 -11.94 -13.70
N SER A 33 12.24 -11.28 -14.32
CA SER A 33 13.22 -11.96 -15.15
C SER A 33 14.00 -13.00 -14.34
N ARG A 34 14.43 -12.70 -13.12
CA ARG A 34 15.12 -13.68 -12.27
C ARG A 34 14.25 -14.86 -11.87
N LEU A 35 12.97 -14.63 -11.57
CA LEU A 35 12.03 -15.70 -11.26
C LEU A 35 11.84 -16.63 -12.47
N PHE A 36 11.73 -16.09 -13.66
CA PHE A 36 11.61 -16.87 -14.88
C PHE A 36 12.90 -17.61 -15.22
N ASP A 37 14.05 -16.95 -15.08
CA ASP A 37 15.35 -17.49 -15.48
C ASP A 37 15.96 -18.43 -14.43
N GLU A 38 15.93 -18.08 -13.14
CA GLU A 38 16.62 -18.80 -12.07
C GLU A 38 15.75 -19.88 -11.42
N VAL A 39 14.45 -19.65 -11.30
CA VAL A 39 13.52 -20.58 -10.65
C VAL A 39 12.74 -21.42 -11.65
N SER A 40 12.98 -21.19 -12.95
CA SER A 40 12.26 -21.87 -14.06
C SER A 40 10.73 -21.70 -13.97
N LEU A 41 10.27 -20.61 -13.32
CA LEU A 41 8.87 -20.24 -13.28
C LEU A 41 8.44 -19.85 -14.70
N ARG A 42 7.37 -20.42 -15.20
CA ARG A 42 6.81 -20.01 -16.50
C ARG A 42 5.68 -19.01 -16.27
N GLU A 43 5.53 -18.05 -17.17
CA GLU A 43 4.37 -17.12 -17.13
C GLU A 43 3.03 -17.88 -17.09
N SER A 44 2.95 -19.06 -17.73
CA SER A 44 1.78 -19.92 -17.70
C SER A 44 1.45 -20.52 -16.33
N ASP A 45 2.41 -20.50 -15.40
CA ASP A 45 2.23 -21.04 -14.05
C ASP A 45 1.60 -19.97 -13.12
N LEU A 46 1.66 -18.71 -13.54
CA LEU A 46 1.03 -17.58 -12.87
C LEU A 46 -0.39 -17.42 -13.37
N LYS A 47 -1.35 -17.84 -12.57
CA LYS A 47 -2.76 -17.80 -12.91
C LYS A 47 -3.47 -16.66 -12.17
N ILE A 48 -4.60 -16.29 -12.72
CA ILE A 48 -5.53 -15.37 -12.09
C ILE A 48 -6.64 -16.18 -11.42
N ASN A 49 -6.89 -15.90 -10.15
CA ASN A 49 -8.08 -16.37 -9.47
C ASN A 49 -9.29 -15.56 -10.00
N GLN A 50 -10.08 -16.18 -10.84
CA GLN A 50 -11.24 -15.53 -11.48
C GLN A 50 -12.29 -15.07 -10.44
N GLY A 51 -12.42 -15.79 -9.33
CA GLY A 51 -13.32 -15.42 -8.24
C GLY A 51 -12.88 -14.12 -7.56
N HIS A 52 -11.59 -13.98 -7.28
CA HIS A 52 -10.99 -12.77 -6.71
C HIS A 52 -11.11 -11.58 -7.67
N LEU A 53 -10.78 -11.80 -8.95
CA LEU A 53 -10.93 -10.77 -9.98
C LEU A 53 -12.36 -10.25 -10.08
N LEU A 54 -13.34 -11.16 -10.17
CA LEU A 54 -14.75 -10.77 -10.25
C LEU A 54 -15.23 -10.06 -8.98
N TYR A 55 -14.77 -10.50 -7.81
CA TYR A 55 -15.10 -9.84 -6.55
C TYR A 55 -14.55 -8.41 -6.50
N ALA A 56 -13.25 -8.23 -6.74
CA ALA A 56 -12.61 -6.92 -6.72
C ALA A 56 -13.21 -5.97 -7.77
N TYR A 57 -13.38 -6.44 -9.00
CA TYR A 57 -13.91 -5.63 -10.09
C TYR A 57 -15.38 -5.25 -9.90
N ASN A 58 -16.23 -6.19 -9.47
CA ASN A 58 -17.64 -5.88 -9.18
C ASN A 58 -17.79 -4.93 -8.00
N THR A 59 -16.95 -5.06 -6.97
CA THR A 59 -16.90 -4.14 -5.84
C THR A 59 -16.54 -2.73 -6.33
N PHE A 60 -15.49 -2.63 -7.14
CA PHE A 60 -15.09 -1.37 -7.77
C PHE A 60 -16.23 -0.73 -8.58
N LEU A 61 -16.86 -1.48 -9.48
CA LEU A 61 -17.96 -0.96 -10.32
C LEU A 61 -19.18 -0.49 -9.51
N LYS A 62 -19.47 -1.14 -8.42
CA LYS A 62 -20.56 -0.72 -7.52
C LYS A 62 -20.18 0.56 -6.76
N ALA A 63 -18.97 0.60 -6.22
CA ALA A 63 -18.43 1.74 -5.49
C ALA A 63 -18.26 2.97 -6.39
N LEU A 64 -17.84 2.78 -7.63
CA LEU A 64 -17.61 3.84 -8.62
C LEU A 64 -18.86 4.72 -8.87
N LYS A 65 -20.05 4.18 -8.65
CA LYS A 65 -21.32 4.91 -8.82
C LYS A 65 -21.58 5.95 -7.74
N ASN A 66 -20.98 5.78 -6.57
CA ASN A 66 -21.30 6.56 -5.38
C ASN A 66 -20.04 7.05 -4.66
N CYS A 67 -18.90 7.15 -5.36
CA CYS A 67 -17.68 7.70 -4.77
C CYS A 67 -17.46 9.15 -5.17
N ASP A 68 -16.74 9.89 -4.35
CA ASP A 68 -16.40 11.28 -4.62
C ASP A 68 -15.14 11.40 -5.50
N SER A 69 -14.20 10.47 -5.31
CA SER A 69 -12.92 10.49 -6.04
C SER A 69 -12.33 9.09 -6.24
N VAL A 70 -11.52 8.95 -7.28
CA VAL A 70 -10.78 7.72 -7.60
C VAL A 70 -9.36 8.10 -8.00
N SER A 71 -8.38 7.36 -7.51
CA SER A 71 -7.01 7.41 -7.99
C SER A 71 -6.43 6.01 -8.20
N PHE A 72 -5.36 5.94 -8.96
CA PHE A 72 -4.66 4.72 -9.31
C PHE A 72 -3.19 4.87 -8.94
N GLY A 73 -2.52 3.77 -8.62
CA GLY A 73 -1.10 3.78 -8.32
C GLY A 73 -0.37 2.54 -8.80
N TYR A 74 0.94 2.67 -9.03
CA TYR A 74 1.78 1.51 -9.32
C TYR A 74 2.19 0.81 -8.04
N GLU A 75 2.53 1.58 -7.00
CA GLU A 75 2.93 1.07 -5.69
C GLU A 75 1.84 1.38 -4.67
N HIS A 76 1.62 0.50 -3.69
CA HIS A 76 0.48 0.64 -2.79
C HIS A 76 0.61 1.82 -1.82
N ASP A 77 1.83 2.17 -1.40
CA ASP A 77 2.08 3.36 -0.58
C ASP A 77 1.65 4.67 -1.24
N SER A 78 1.49 4.69 -2.57
CA SER A 78 1.02 5.87 -3.29
C SER A 78 -0.44 6.26 -2.99
N ILE A 79 -1.23 5.39 -2.34
CA ILE A 79 -2.56 5.76 -1.79
C ILE A 79 -2.44 6.98 -0.85
N LEU A 80 -1.32 7.12 -0.14
CA LEU A 80 -1.11 8.20 0.82
C LEU A 80 -1.15 9.58 0.19
N PHE A 81 -0.78 9.74 -1.11
CA PHE A 81 -0.96 11.01 -1.82
C PHE A 81 -2.40 11.52 -1.78
N SER A 82 -3.36 10.60 -1.70
CA SER A 82 -4.79 10.92 -1.71
C SER A 82 -5.38 11.04 -0.32
N ILE A 83 -4.87 10.30 0.68
CA ILE A 83 -5.57 10.15 1.96
C ILE A 83 -4.79 10.64 3.20
N GLU A 84 -3.50 10.92 3.10
CA GLU A 84 -2.67 11.25 4.27
C GLU A 84 -3.13 12.47 5.09
N HIS A 85 -3.82 13.40 4.45
CA HIS A 85 -4.27 14.65 5.06
C HIS A 85 -5.63 14.53 5.76
N PHE A 86 -6.30 13.38 5.66
CA PHE A 86 -7.55 13.12 6.35
C PHE A 86 -7.33 12.47 7.72
N GLU A 87 -8.33 12.61 8.57
CA GLU A 87 -8.42 12.01 9.90
C GLU A 87 -9.66 11.11 9.98
N ASN A 88 -9.67 10.18 10.93
CA ASN A 88 -10.79 9.26 11.16
C ASN A 88 -11.18 8.48 9.89
N ILE A 89 -10.19 7.82 9.31
CA ILE A 89 -10.36 7.05 8.08
C ILE A 89 -10.93 5.66 8.43
N ASP A 90 -12.03 5.30 7.78
CA ASP A 90 -12.56 3.93 7.73
C ASP A 90 -12.04 3.29 6.44
N LEU A 91 -11.07 2.40 6.58
CA LEU A 91 -10.35 1.80 5.46
C LEU A 91 -10.78 0.36 5.23
N ILE A 92 -11.16 0.05 4.01
CA ILE A 92 -11.36 -1.32 3.53
C ILE A 92 -10.28 -1.61 2.49
N ASN A 93 -9.42 -2.61 2.77
CA ASN A 93 -8.32 -3.02 1.91
C ASN A 93 -8.58 -4.42 1.34
N ILE A 94 -8.80 -4.53 0.04
CA ILE A 94 -8.91 -5.78 -0.72
C ILE A 94 -7.54 -6.07 -1.30
N ASP A 95 -6.79 -7.01 -0.68
CA ASP A 95 -5.38 -7.15 -0.93
C ASP A 95 -4.89 -8.55 -0.54
N HIS A 96 -3.84 -9.04 -1.18
CA HIS A 96 -3.15 -10.25 -0.75
C HIS A 96 -2.40 -10.03 0.57
N HIS A 97 -1.85 -8.83 0.79
CA HIS A 97 -1.12 -8.41 1.98
C HIS A 97 -1.98 -7.51 2.88
N ASP A 98 -1.69 -7.48 4.17
CA ASP A 98 -2.41 -6.59 5.09
C ASP A 98 -1.81 -5.18 5.19
N ASP A 99 -0.61 -4.97 4.65
CA ASP A 99 0.14 -3.70 4.58
C ASP A 99 0.30 -2.96 5.92
N VAL A 100 0.24 -3.74 6.99
CA VAL A 100 0.48 -3.27 8.35
C VAL A 100 1.77 -3.87 8.92
N PHE A 101 2.72 -4.18 8.04
CA PHE A 101 4.01 -4.70 8.43
C PHE A 101 4.70 -3.75 9.41
N GLY A 102 5.10 -4.25 10.56
CA GLY A 102 5.72 -3.46 11.62
C GLY A 102 4.78 -2.85 12.64
N ALA A 103 3.46 -2.91 12.46
CA ALA A 103 2.50 -2.43 13.44
C ALA A 103 2.58 -3.21 14.77
N ASP A 104 2.94 -4.48 14.71
CA ASP A 104 3.09 -5.37 15.85
C ASP A 104 4.35 -5.11 16.69
N TYR A 105 5.31 -4.32 16.19
CA TYR A 105 6.55 -3.98 16.90
C TYR A 105 6.43 -2.76 17.84
N THR A 106 5.26 -2.23 18.03
CA THR A 106 5.03 -1.11 18.97
C THR A 106 4.98 -1.55 20.44
N LYS A 107 4.97 -2.87 20.73
CA LYS A 107 4.98 -3.41 22.09
C LYS A 107 6.40 -3.70 22.58
N GLU A 108 6.66 -3.47 23.87
CA GLU A 108 7.95 -3.75 24.53
C GLU A 108 8.31 -5.23 24.42
N TYR A 109 9.46 -5.54 23.81
CA TYR A 109 10.05 -6.86 23.71
C TYR A 109 11.42 -6.91 24.41
N ASP A 110 11.90 -8.12 24.75
CA ASP A 110 13.18 -8.36 25.40
C ASP A 110 14.39 -8.13 24.49
N SER A 111 15.58 -7.99 25.06
CA SER A 111 16.80 -7.40 24.53
C SER A 111 17.38 -7.98 23.21
N GLU A 112 17.10 -9.22 22.83
CA GLU A 112 17.55 -9.79 21.54
C GLU A 112 16.67 -9.38 20.36
N GLU A 113 15.41 -9.02 20.61
CA GLU A 113 14.50 -8.46 19.63
C GLU A 113 14.68 -6.94 19.43
N GLU A 114 15.46 -6.30 20.29
CA GLU A 114 15.67 -4.86 20.28
C GLU A 114 16.42 -4.36 19.02
N ALA A 115 17.30 -5.18 18.45
CA ALA A 115 17.99 -4.86 17.19
C ALA A 115 17.04 -4.90 15.99
N LEU A 116 16.14 -5.87 15.94
CA LEU A 116 15.04 -5.93 14.97
C LEU A 116 14.04 -4.77 15.18
N LYS A 117 13.74 -4.42 16.43
CA LYS A 117 12.96 -3.23 16.79
C LYS A 117 13.58 -1.94 16.27
N ILE A 118 14.89 -1.76 16.39
CA ILE A 118 15.57 -0.52 15.96
C ILE A 118 15.43 -0.34 14.44
N GLU A 119 15.54 -1.42 13.67
CA GLU A 119 15.37 -1.37 12.23
C GLU A 119 13.91 -1.05 11.87
N TYR A 120 12.96 -1.62 12.56
CA TYR A 120 11.53 -1.46 12.34
C TYR A 120 10.95 -0.17 12.92
N TYR A 121 11.31 0.16 14.17
CA TYR A 121 10.98 1.46 14.77
C TYR A 121 11.60 2.60 13.97
N GLY A 122 12.73 2.32 13.32
CA GLY A 122 13.34 3.22 12.35
C GLY A 122 12.40 3.49 11.18
N ILE A 123 11.74 2.48 10.66
CA ILE A 123 10.82 2.60 9.52
C ILE A 123 9.59 3.45 9.90
N VAL A 124 8.87 3.08 10.94
CA VAL A 124 7.65 3.80 11.35
C VAL A 124 7.97 5.14 12.02
N LYS A 125 8.99 5.21 12.90
CA LYS A 125 9.37 6.41 13.63
C LYS A 125 10.04 7.48 12.76
N HIS A 126 10.71 7.08 11.68
CA HIS A 126 11.39 7.98 10.75
C HIS A 126 10.58 8.23 9.47
N ASP A 127 9.27 7.88 9.46
CA ASP A 127 8.37 8.02 8.31
C ASP A 127 8.92 7.31 7.03
N LEU A 128 9.58 6.17 7.21
CA LEU A 128 10.00 5.33 6.10
C LEU A 128 8.80 4.45 5.70
N VAL A 129 8.02 4.95 4.77
CA VAL A 129 6.85 4.27 4.23
C VAL A 129 7.23 3.48 2.98
N HIS A 130 6.66 2.31 2.81
CA HIS A 130 6.75 1.49 1.61
C HIS A 130 5.45 0.70 1.39
N GLU A 131 5.37 -0.02 0.28
CA GLU A 131 4.19 -0.76 -0.16
C GLU A 131 3.61 -1.72 0.90
N GLY A 132 4.41 -2.28 1.79
CA GLY A 132 3.96 -3.26 2.78
C GLY A 132 3.70 -2.68 4.19
N ASN A 133 3.85 -1.37 4.41
CA ASN A 133 3.68 -0.78 5.74
C ASN A 133 2.88 0.53 5.78
N TRP A 134 2.31 0.98 4.69
CA TRP A 134 1.56 2.25 4.63
C TRP A 134 0.35 2.26 5.58
N GLY A 135 -0.31 1.11 5.77
CA GLY A 135 -1.37 0.96 6.76
C GLY A 135 -0.85 1.15 8.19
N ALA A 136 0.30 0.55 8.54
CA ALA A 136 0.95 0.75 9.84
C ALA A 136 1.36 2.21 10.06
N TRP A 137 1.77 2.91 8.99
CA TRP A 137 2.07 4.34 9.06
C TRP A 137 0.83 5.16 9.41
N LEU A 138 -0.31 4.93 8.77
CA LEU A 138 -1.58 5.59 9.12
C LEU A 138 -1.99 5.33 10.57
N MET A 139 -1.79 4.08 11.06
CA MET A 139 -1.99 3.73 12.47
C MET A 139 -1.11 4.54 13.40
N SER A 140 0.18 4.65 13.08
CA SER A 140 1.15 5.38 13.91
C SER A 140 0.89 6.88 14.00
N LYS A 141 0.08 7.41 13.09
CA LYS A 141 -0.35 8.82 13.04
C LYS A 141 -1.77 9.02 13.57
N ASP A 142 -2.36 7.98 14.18
CA ASP A 142 -3.74 7.99 14.71
C ASP A 142 -4.81 8.41 13.67
N LYS A 143 -4.56 8.11 12.39
CA LYS A 143 -5.44 8.52 11.28
C LYS A 143 -6.60 7.56 11.02
N LEU A 144 -6.47 6.30 11.47
CA LEU A 144 -7.47 5.27 11.23
C LEU A 144 -8.51 5.20 12.34
N ASN A 145 -9.80 5.25 11.97
CA ASN A 145 -10.92 4.90 12.83
C ASN A 145 -11.19 3.38 12.79
N SER A 146 -11.10 2.80 11.58
CA SER A 146 -11.23 1.34 11.39
C SER A 146 -10.37 0.87 10.22
N PHE A 147 -9.95 -0.39 10.27
CA PHE A 147 -9.22 -1.07 9.20
C PHE A 147 -9.83 -2.46 8.98
N THR A 148 -10.41 -2.67 7.81
CA THR A 148 -10.92 -3.98 7.39
C THR A 148 -10.04 -4.50 6.24
N TRP A 149 -9.34 -5.60 6.47
CA TRP A 149 -8.58 -6.27 5.44
C TRP A 149 -9.36 -7.49 4.92
N ILE A 150 -9.60 -7.51 3.61
CA ILE A 150 -10.22 -8.63 2.90
C ILE A 150 -9.09 -9.34 2.16
N GLY A 151 -8.50 -10.32 2.86
CA GLY A 151 -7.31 -11.04 2.40
C GLY A 151 -7.63 -12.17 1.42
N SER A 152 -6.66 -12.53 0.59
CA SER A 152 -6.75 -13.77 -0.18
C SER A 152 -6.60 -15.00 0.74
N GLU A 153 -7.24 -16.12 0.36
CA GLU A 153 -7.23 -17.38 1.14
C GLU A 153 -5.81 -17.90 1.42
N ASN A 154 -4.89 -17.60 0.53
CA ASN A 154 -3.50 -18.10 0.55
C ASN A 154 -2.50 -17.12 1.17
N SER A 155 -2.94 -15.98 1.71
CA SER A 155 -2.05 -15.01 2.31
C SER A 155 -1.41 -15.53 3.59
N SER A 156 -0.10 -15.38 3.72
CA SER A 156 0.66 -15.70 4.94
C SER A 156 0.34 -14.73 6.08
N ASN A 157 -0.16 -13.53 5.79
CA ASN A 157 -0.44 -12.48 6.75
C ASN A 157 -1.64 -12.78 7.66
N LYS A 158 -2.50 -13.72 7.29
CA LYS A 158 -3.64 -14.18 8.12
C LYS A 158 -3.26 -14.61 9.54
N LYS A 159 -2.04 -15.09 9.73
CA LYS A 159 -1.52 -15.49 11.04
C LYS A 159 -1.25 -14.31 11.99
N ARG A 160 -1.10 -13.09 11.47
CA ARG A 160 -0.80 -11.87 12.24
C ARG A 160 -2.01 -11.20 12.87
N ASN A 161 -3.21 -11.65 12.53
CA ASN A 161 -4.50 -11.07 12.91
C ASN A 161 -4.65 -10.72 14.41
N LYS A 162 -3.99 -11.47 15.29
CA LYS A 162 -4.08 -11.27 16.74
C LYS A 162 -3.41 -9.96 17.19
N PHE A 163 -2.30 -9.60 16.57
CA PHE A 163 -1.50 -8.43 16.95
C PHE A 163 -2.16 -7.13 16.44
N ASN A 164 -2.68 -7.16 15.24
CA ASN A 164 -3.29 -5.98 14.62
C ASN A 164 -4.56 -5.51 15.34
N LYS A 165 -5.35 -6.46 15.91
CA LYS A 165 -6.53 -6.13 16.73
C LYS A 165 -6.21 -5.37 18.01
N ASP A 166 -5.02 -5.58 18.58
CA ASP A 166 -4.58 -4.91 19.80
C ASP A 166 -4.09 -3.48 19.53
N LEU A 167 -3.79 -3.14 18.27
CA LEU A 167 -3.28 -1.84 17.87
C LEU A 167 -4.37 -0.89 17.39
N ILE A 168 -5.32 -1.44 16.64
CA ILE A 168 -6.52 -0.72 16.22
C ILE A 168 -7.70 -1.49 16.80
N GLY A 169 -8.44 -0.89 17.73
CA GLY A 169 -9.60 -1.54 18.35
C GLY A 169 -10.63 -2.06 17.35
N ASN A 170 -10.63 -1.54 16.12
CA ASN A 170 -11.54 -1.87 15.02
C ASN A 170 -10.83 -2.51 13.81
N TYR A 171 -9.73 -3.23 14.01
CA TYR A 171 -9.11 -4.02 12.94
C TYR A 171 -9.87 -5.33 12.72
N GLN A 172 -10.19 -5.63 11.47
CA GLN A 172 -10.83 -6.87 11.05
C GLN A 172 -10.06 -7.50 9.89
N ASN A 173 -9.89 -8.82 9.95
CA ASN A 173 -9.42 -9.63 8.84
C ASN A 173 -10.54 -10.59 8.46
N LEU A 174 -11.01 -10.50 7.24
CA LEU A 174 -12.17 -11.22 6.75
C LEU A 174 -11.87 -11.91 5.41
N GLU A 175 -12.52 -13.03 5.20
CA GLU A 175 -12.60 -13.63 3.86
C GLU A 175 -13.64 -12.87 3.04
N ARG A 176 -13.52 -12.88 1.72
CA ARG A 176 -14.48 -12.21 0.82
C ARG A 176 -15.93 -12.68 1.01
N GLU A 177 -16.11 -13.95 1.40
CA GLU A 177 -17.43 -14.57 1.63
C GLU A 177 -18.07 -14.07 2.93
N ASP A 178 -17.25 -13.65 3.90
CA ASP A 178 -17.70 -13.21 5.22
C ASP A 178 -17.96 -11.70 5.26
N TYR A 179 -17.46 -10.95 4.27
CA TYR A 179 -17.65 -9.51 4.24
C TYR A 179 -18.81 -9.11 3.31
N VAL A 180 -19.82 -8.50 3.94
CA VAL A 180 -20.94 -7.92 3.23
C VAL A 180 -20.87 -6.41 3.32
N PHE A 181 -20.72 -5.75 2.19
CA PHE A 181 -20.80 -4.29 2.13
C PHE A 181 -22.20 -3.84 2.50
N GLU A 182 -22.33 -3.06 3.58
CA GLU A 182 -23.62 -2.45 3.96
C GLU A 182 -24.09 -1.49 2.87
N ASP A 183 -23.17 -0.72 2.33
CA ASP A 183 -23.34 0.14 1.17
C ASP A 183 -22.04 0.19 0.34
N TYR A 184 -22.09 0.86 -0.80
CA TYR A 184 -20.97 1.11 -1.68
C TYR A 184 -20.65 2.61 -1.79
N ASN A 185 -20.94 3.38 -0.73
CA ASN A 185 -20.63 4.81 -0.68
C ASN A 185 -19.22 4.99 -0.11
N PHE A 186 -18.34 5.54 -0.92
CA PHE A 186 -16.94 5.80 -0.54
C PHE A 186 -16.58 7.25 -0.87
N ASP A 187 -15.83 7.88 0.00
CA ASP A 187 -15.26 9.21 -0.29
C ASP A 187 -14.09 9.07 -1.28
N HIS A 188 -13.34 7.96 -1.18
CA HIS A 188 -12.22 7.70 -2.08
C HIS A 188 -12.08 6.21 -2.42
N ILE A 189 -11.73 5.93 -3.68
CA ILE A 189 -11.32 4.60 -4.15
C ILE A 189 -9.89 4.69 -4.68
N PHE A 190 -9.05 3.76 -4.25
CA PHE A 190 -7.70 3.59 -4.76
C PHE A 190 -7.53 2.21 -5.38
N VAL A 191 -6.90 2.12 -6.54
CA VAL A 191 -6.57 0.84 -7.18
C VAL A 191 -5.07 0.79 -7.44
N CYS A 192 -4.39 -0.23 -6.91
CA CYS A 192 -2.96 -0.45 -7.05
C CYS A 192 -2.65 -1.54 -8.08
N LEU A 193 -1.58 -1.37 -8.85
CA LEU A 193 -1.05 -2.38 -9.77
C LEU A 193 -0.16 -3.40 -9.07
N SER A 194 0.64 -2.98 -8.08
CA SER A 194 1.68 -3.78 -7.40
C SER A 194 2.56 -4.57 -8.35
N PRO A 195 3.39 -3.91 -9.17
CA PRO A 195 4.19 -4.58 -10.21
C PRO A 195 5.24 -5.55 -9.64
N GLN A 196 5.55 -5.45 -8.33
CA GLN A 196 6.40 -6.42 -7.64
C GLN A 196 5.76 -7.80 -7.54
N TYR A 197 4.44 -7.84 -7.44
CA TYR A 197 3.64 -9.05 -7.21
C TYR A 197 2.76 -9.41 -8.41
N THR A 198 2.50 -8.45 -9.32
CA THR A 198 1.69 -8.63 -10.52
C THR A 198 2.59 -8.62 -11.76
N PRO A 199 2.79 -9.75 -12.45
CA PRO A 199 3.63 -9.82 -13.64
C PRO A 199 3.03 -9.04 -14.81
N LYS A 200 3.89 -8.58 -15.70
CA LYS A 200 3.55 -7.66 -16.80
C LYS A 200 2.42 -8.16 -17.72
N ASN A 201 2.36 -9.47 -17.96
CA ASN A 201 1.30 -10.09 -18.77
C ASN A 201 -0.11 -9.93 -18.16
N HIS A 202 -0.21 -9.59 -16.87
CA HIS A 202 -1.47 -9.37 -16.15
C HIS A 202 -1.81 -7.88 -15.94
N TRP A 203 -0.96 -6.94 -16.35
CA TRP A 203 -1.21 -5.50 -16.20
C TRP A 203 -2.44 -5.00 -16.97
N HIS A 204 -2.92 -5.76 -17.95
CA HIS A 204 -4.15 -5.43 -18.65
C HIS A 204 -5.38 -5.43 -17.72
N TYR A 205 -5.36 -6.15 -16.59
CA TYR A 205 -6.41 -6.07 -15.59
C TYR A 205 -6.44 -4.70 -14.91
N PHE A 206 -5.27 -4.09 -14.62
CA PHE A 206 -5.22 -2.71 -14.14
C PHE A 206 -5.82 -1.73 -15.16
N SER A 207 -5.49 -1.89 -16.43
CA SER A 207 -6.07 -1.09 -17.50
C SER A 207 -7.59 -1.24 -17.61
N MET A 208 -8.13 -2.40 -17.23
CA MET A 208 -9.57 -2.64 -17.19
C MET A 208 -10.28 -1.76 -16.13
N PHE A 209 -9.69 -1.61 -14.92
CA PHE A 209 -10.23 -0.70 -13.91
C PHE A 209 -10.14 0.75 -14.36
N ILE A 210 -9.02 1.18 -14.94
CA ILE A 210 -8.83 2.52 -15.50
C ILE A 210 -9.89 2.80 -16.56
N SER A 211 -10.06 1.89 -17.54
CA SER A 211 -11.03 2.07 -18.62
C SER A 211 -12.48 2.16 -18.11
N ALA A 212 -12.83 1.40 -17.08
CA ALA A 212 -14.15 1.49 -16.47
C ALA A 212 -14.37 2.85 -15.80
N TYR A 213 -13.35 3.39 -15.12
CA TYR A 213 -13.40 4.73 -14.53
C TYR A 213 -13.57 5.80 -15.60
N GLU A 214 -12.73 5.79 -16.65
CA GLU A 214 -12.75 6.78 -17.73
C GLU A 214 -14.08 6.76 -18.49
N GLN A 215 -14.64 5.57 -18.73
CA GLN A 215 -15.96 5.42 -19.33
C GLN A 215 -17.08 6.02 -18.46
N PHE A 216 -17.01 5.76 -17.14
CA PHE A 216 -18.07 6.18 -16.23
C PHE A 216 -18.03 7.69 -15.95
N TRP A 217 -16.83 8.26 -15.75
CA TRP A 217 -16.67 9.64 -15.35
C TRP A 217 -16.37 10.59 -16.53
N GLY A 218 -16.05 10.07 -17.71
CA GLY A 218 -15.76 10.85 -18.90
C GLY A 218 -14.50 11.73 -18.78
N LYS A 219 -13.54 11.33 -17.96
CA LYS A 219 -12.28 12.05 -17.72
C LYS A 219 -11.12 11.08 -17.54
N ASP A 220 -9.91 11.56 -17.82
CA ASP A 220 -8.69 10.77 -17.66
C ASP A 220 -8.43 10.37 -16.21
N ALA A 221 -7.87 9.18 -16.00
CA ALA A 221 -7.52 8.68 -14.70
C ALA A 221 -6.28 9.39 -14.13
N ILE A 222 -6.29 9.66 -12.82
CA ILE A 222 -5.10 10.10 -12.08
C ILE A 222 -4.32 8.86 -11.68
N ILE A 223 -3.08 8.73 -12.20
CA ILE A 223 -2.21 7.59 -11.93
C ILE A 223 -0.94 8.07 -11.24
N HIS A 224 -0.72 7.63 -10.01
CA HIS A 224 0.50 7.88 -9.26
C HIS A 224 1.57 6.85 -9.68
N THR A 225 2.62 7.31 -10.31
CA THR A 225 3.75 6.48 -10.77
C THR A 225 4.95 6.53 -9.84
N GLU A 226 4.92 7.44 -8.86
CA GLU A 226 5.98 7.63 -7.86
C GLU A 226 5.62 6.95 -6.55
N LYS A 227 6.63 6.45 -5.85
CA LYS A 227 6.49 5.98 -4.47
C LYS A 227 6.32 7.15 -3.52
N TYR A 228 5.44 7.00 -2.54
CA TYR A 228 5.25 8.00 -1.49
C TYR A 228 6.53 8.21 -0.66
N GLU A 229 7.27 7.16 -0.40
CA GLU A 229 8.59 7.22 0.26
C GLU A 229 9.56 8.20 -0.44
N THR A 230 9.62 8.13 -1.76
CA THR A 230 10.49 9.01 -2.57
C THR A 230 10.06 10.47 -2.42
N HIS A 231 8.76 10.73 -2.39
CA HIS A 231 8.20 12.07 -2.18
C HIS A 231 8.60 12.67 -0.82
N ILE A 232 8.45 11.92 0.27
CA ILE A 232 8.86 12.37 1.61
C ILE A 232 10.35 12.67 1.66
N ARG A 233 11.19 11.82 1.08
CA ARG A 233 12.66 12.06 1.03
C ARG A 233 12.99 13.35 0.31
N HIS A 234 12.35 13.64 -0.82
CA HIS A 234 12.55 14.89 -1.55
C HIS A 234 12.08 16.10 -0.76
N GLN A 235 10.93 16.03 -0.08
CA GLN A 235 10.45 17.13 0.77
C GLN A 235 11.40 17.41 1.94
N ARG A 236 11.93 16.38 2.61
CA ARG A 236 12.90 16.53 3.69
C ARG A 236 14.18 17.20 3.19
N LEU A 237 14.75 16.70 2.12
CA LEU A 237 15.96 17.28 1.52
C LEU A 237 15.74 18.76 1.13
N HIS A 238 14.59 19.07 0.55
CA HIS A 238 14.23 20.45 0.21
C HIS A 238 14.14 21.34 1.45
N ASN A 239 13.49 20.88 2.52
CA ASN A 239 13.36 21.61 3.79
C ASN A 239 14.73 21.80 4.47
N GLU A 240 15.59 20.79 4.48
CA GLU A 240 16.96 20.91 5.00
C GLU A 240 17.79 21.95 4.23
N ILE A 241 17.68 21.99 2.92
CA ILE A 241 18.34 23.00 2.08
C ILE A 241 17.81 24.39 2.39
N LEU A 242 16.49 24.56 2.55
CA LEU A 242 15.88 25.85 2.91
C LEU A 242 16.32 26.33 4.29
N HIS A 243 16.40 25.43 5.30
CA HIS A 243 16.91 25.77 6.63
C HIS A 243 18.37 26.21 6.57
N GLN A 244 19.23 25.48 5.88
CA GLN A 244 20.65 25.88 5.71
C GLN A 244 20.80 27.23 5.02
N CYS A 245 19.95 27.54 4.03
CA CYS A 245 19.96 28.83 3.36
C CYS A 245 19.41 29.96 4.25
N SER A 246 18.51 29.67 5.20
CA SER A 246 18.00 30.68 6.14
C SER A 246 19.01 31.00 7.24
N ASP A 247 19.70 30.01 7.77
CA ASP A 247 20.71 30.18 8.81
C ASP A 247 22.00 30.84 8.30
N GLY A 248 22.33 30.66 7.02
CA GLY A 248 23.48 31.32 6.38
C GLY A 248 23.34 32.84 6.15
N ARG A 249 22.15 33.43 6.31
CA ARG A 249 21.91 34.86 6.17
C ARG A 249 22.13 35.68 7.46
N GLY A 250 22.44 35.01 8.58
CA GLY A 250 22.65 35.63 9.88
C GLY A 250 24.09 36.03 10.22
N SER A 251 25.09 35.71 9.42
CA SER A 251 26.52 35.91 9.78
C SER A 251 27.32 36.86 8.90
N LEU A 252 26.66 37.78 8.22
CA LEU A 252 27.33 38.94 7.58
C LEU A 252 26.98 40.26 8.28
N SER A 253 27.14 40.30 9.60
CA SER A 253 27.22 41.58 10.32
C SER A 253 28.71 41.90 10.51
N GLY A 254 29.16 42.86 9.74
CA GLY A 254 30.37 43.57 9.69
C GLY A 254 31.14 43.74 10.98
N GLU A 255 32.37 43.23 10.94
CA GLU A 255 33.51 43.88 11.58
C GLU A 255 34.44 44.30 10.46
N GLY A 256 34.42 45.58 10.21
CA GLY A 256 35.30 46.19 9.23
C GLY A 256 35.55 47.64 9.65
N LEU A 257 36.73 47.86 10.22
CA LEU A 257 37.48 49.15 10.35
C LEU A 257 36.96 50.18 11.32
#